data_63c65eda22cd960dd3e3bd05b1d62ca4
#
_entry.id   63c65eda22cd960dd3e3bd05b1d62ca4
#
_cell.length_a   1.000
_cell.length_b   1.000
_cell.length_c   1.000
_cell.angle_alpha   90.00
_cell.angle_beta   90.00
_cell.angle_gamma   90.00
#
_symmetry.space_group_name_H-M   'P 1'
#
loop_
_entity.id
_entity.type
_entity.pdbx_description
1 polymer ?
#
loop_
_entity_poly.entity_id
_entity_poly.type
_entity_poly.pdbx_seq_one_letter_code
_entity_poly.pdbx_strand_id
1 'polypeptide(L)'
;MRNHSTISFLGLWEQIHNPNFKPIEFDRFKAESGDNAFTLTPQQWIKATDAIGIVSKSGRYGGTYAHTDIAFEFASWISPEFKLYIIKDYQRLKKDEADRLAIGWDVKRELSKINYRMMWICHWWKKNPMNIIRTH
;
A
#
# COMPACT_ATOMS: atom_id res chain seq x y z
N MET A 1 25.36 -2.97 -4.07
CA MET A 1 24.34 -2.04 -4.61
C MET A 1 25.08 -0.94 -5.36
N ARG A 2 24.71 -0.65 -6.60
CA ARG A 2 25.31 0.39 -7.43
C ARG A 2 24.28 1.36 -8.00
N ASN A 3 23.03 0.89 -8.13
CA ASN A 3 21.99 1.62 -8.83
C ASN A 3 21.42 2.73 -7.92
N HIS A 4 21.40 3.96 -8.46
CA HIS A 4 20.87 5.14 -7.79
C HIS A 4 19.38 4.97 -7.38
N SER A 5 18.57 4.35 -8.25
CA SER A 5 17.16 4.07 -7.96
C SER A 5 16.99 3.16 -6.74
N THR A 6 17.79 2.09 -6.67
CA THR A 6 17.75 1.14 -5.53
C THR A 6 18.15 1.81 -4.22
N ILE A 7 19.22 2.63 -4.23
CA ILE A 7 19.66 3.35 -3.03
C ILE A 7 18.61 4.38 -2.60
N SER A 8 18.02 5.10 -3.55
CA SER A 8 16.95 6.06 -3.27
C SER A 8 15.71 5.39 -2.67
N PHE A 9 15.33 4.22 -3.18
CA PHE A 9 14.21 3.45 -2.63
C PHE A 9 14.50 2.98 -1.20
N LEU A 10 15.68 2.42 -0.96
CA LEU A 10 16.10 1.99 0.38
C LEU A 10 16.08 3.14 1.39
N GLY A 11 16.62 4.30 1.01
CA GLY A 11 16.62 5.47 1.87
C GLY A 11 15.22 6.00 2.16
N LEU A 12 14.34 6.03 1.17
CA LEU A 12 12.94 6.42 1.37
C LEU A 12 12.22 5.45 2.31
N TRP A 13 12.42 4.15 2.13
CA TRP A 13 11.82 3.14 2.98
C TRP A 13 12.28 3.29 4.44
N GLU A 14 13.59 3.47 4.66
CA GLU A 14 14.16 3.68 6.00
C GLU A 14 13.64 4.97 6.64
N GLN A 15 13.54 6.07 5.91
CA GLN A 15 12.99 7.34 6.42
C GLN A 15 11.56 7.20 6.93
N ILE A 16 10.77 6.34 6.31
CA ILE A 16 9.37 6.12 6.71
C ILE A 16 9.26 5.21 7.94
N HIS A 17 10.13 4.18 8.06
CA HIS A 17 9.95 3.11 9.03
C HIS A 17 10.97 3.12 10.18
N ASN A 18 12.09 3.86 10.03
CA ASN A 18 13.20 3.85 10.97
C ASN A 18 13.44 5.23 11.58
N PRO A 19 13.06 5.47 12.83
CA PRO A 19 13.29 6.76 13.50
C PRO A 19 14.77 7.07 13.76
N ASN A 20 15.65 6.06 13.77
CA ASN A 20 17.08 6.20 14.03
C ASN A 20 17.91 6.29 12.74
N PHE A 21 17.27 6.39 11.58
CA PHE A 21 17.93 6.47 10.29
C PHE A 21 18.81 7.72 10.18
N LYS A 22 20.01 7.56 9.59
CA LYS A 22 20.98 8.64 9.42
C LYS A 22 20.91 9.23 8.01
N PRO A 23 20.16 10.33 7.77
CA PRO A 23 19.98 10.88 6.43
C PRO A 23 21.26 11.42 5.80
N ILE A 24 22.20 11.95 6.59
CA ILE A 24 23.47 12.51 6.08
C ILE A 24 24.27 11.43 5.36
N GLU A 25 24.40 10.24 5.94
CA GLU A 25 25.12 9.13 5.34
C GLU A 25 24.39 8.61 4.09
N PHE A 26 23.08 8.62 4.11
CA PHE A 26 22.26 8.30 2.95
C PHE A 26 22.49 9.25 1.77
N ASP A 27 22.50 10.57 2.03
CA ASP A 27 22.71 11.58 0.99
C ASP A 27 24.10 11.44 0.36
N ARG A 28 25.12 11.09 1.18
CA ARG A 28 26.44 10.78 0.66
C ARG A 28 26.41 9.59 -0.29
N PHE A 29 25.85 8.45 0.11
CA PHE A 29 25.73 7.27 -0.75
C PHE A 29 24.90 7.54 -2.01
N LYS A 30 23.87 8.37 -1.89
CA LYS A 30 23.03 8.77 -3.00
C LYS A 30 23.82 9.62 -4.02
N ALA A 31 24.65 10.54 -3.56
CA ALA A 31 25.50 11.37 -4.42
C ALA A 31 26.58 10.53 -5.13
N GLU A 32 27.19 9.57 -4.44
CA GLU A 32 28.20 8.66 -5.01
C GLU A 32 27.61 7.58 -5.92
N SER A 33 26.29 7.31 -5.80
CA SER A 33 25.62 6.28 -6.57
C SER A 33 25.50 6.64 -8.04
N GLY A 34 25.80 5.68 -8.90
CA GLY A 34 25.84 5.89 -10.35
C GLY A 34 27.27 6.08 -10.88
N ASP A 35 28.26 6.32 -10.04
CA ASP A 35 29.65 6.27 -10.45
C ASP A 35 30.11 4.83 -10.70
N ASN A 36 30.92 4.61 -11.73
CA ASN A 36 31.42 3.29 -12.13
C ASN A 36 32.24 2.60 -11.04
N ALA A 37 32.95 3.37 -10.22
CA ALA A 37 33.74 2.87 -9.09
C ALA A 37 32.93 2.58 -7.84
N PHE A 38 31.71 3.11 -7.73
CA PHE A 38 30.90 2.98 -6.52
C PHE A 38 30.35 1.57 -6.34
N THR A 39 30.61 0.98 -5.19
CA THR A 39 30.04 -0.31 -4.78
C THR A 39 29.71 -0.29 -3.31
N LEU A 40 28.44 -0.40 -2.97
CA LEU A 40 27.95 -0.43 -1.61
C LEU A 40 27.49 -1.84 -1.25
N THR A 41 28.10 -2.41 -0.20
CA THR A 41 27.67 -3.69 0.33
C THR A 41 26.50 -3.51 1.31
N PRO A 42 25.61 -4.52 1.48
CA PRO A 42 24.54 -4.45 2.47
C PRO A 42 25.05 -4.16 3.90
N GLN A 43 26.19 -4.71 4.26
CA GLN A 43 26.78 -4.49 5.59
C GLN A 43 27.27 -3.06 5.80
N GLN A 44 27.86 -2.45 4.76
CA GLN A 44 28.26 -1.04 4.82
C GLN A 44 27.04 -0.12 4.94
N TRP A 45 25.97 -0.42 4.19
CA TRP A 45 24.70 0.29 4.30
C TRP A 45 24.15 0.25 5.72
N ILE A 46 23.99 -0.95 6.30
CA ILE A 46 23.45 -1.15 7.65
C ILE A 46 24.26 -0.39 8.69
N LYS A 47 25.61 -0.51 8.65
CA LYS A 47 26.47 0.13 9.65
C LYS A 47 26.48 1.65 9.57
N ALA A 48 26.41 2.21 8.37
CA ALA A 48 26.50 3.66 8.17
C ALA A 48 25.17 4.35 8.50
N THR A 49 24.07 3.77 8.06
CA THR A 49 22.73 4.41 8.14
C THR A 49 21.89 3.93 9.31
N ASP A 50 22.35 2.96 10.09
CA ASP A 50 21.56 2.24 11.11
C ASP A 50 20.26 1.62 10.52
N ALA A 51 20.35 1.10 9.29
CA ALA A 51 19.23 0.56 8.55
C ALA A 51 18.64 -0.70 9.22
N ILE A 52 17.31 -0.79 9.25
CA ILE A 52 16.56 -1.93 9.80
C ILE A 52 15.89 -2.79 8.72
N GLY A 53 15.69 -2.23 7.53
CA GLY A 53 14.98 -2.91 6.42
C GLY A 53 15.77 -4.07 5.79
N ILE A 54 17.08 -4.13 6.02
CA ILE A 54 17.97 -5.19 5.52
C ILE A 54 18.80 -5.75 6.66
N VAL A 55 18.89 -7.07 6.74
CA VAL A 55 19.77 -7.78 7.69
C VAL A 55 20.75 -8.64 6.90
N SER A 56 22.04 -8.47 7.12
CA SER A 56 23.08 -9.24 6.44
C SER A 56 23.95 -9.99 7.44
N LYS A 57 24.04 -11.30 7.28
CA LYS A 57 24.88 -12.18 8.10
C LYS A 57 25.99 -12.79 7.24
N SER A 58 27.21 -12.74 7.74
CA SER A 58 28.36 -13.42 7.11
C SER A 58 28.50 -14.86 7.60
N GLY A 59 29.19 -15.71 6.81
CA GLY A 59 29.53 -17.08 7.17
C GLY A 59 28.87 -18.13 6.28
N ARG A 60 29.16 -19.40 6.55
CA ARG A 60 28.70 -20.56 5.75
C ARG A 60 27.17 -20.64 5.64
N TYR A 61 26.46 -20.20 6.67
CA TYR A 61 24.99 -20.12 6.72
C TYR A 61 24.50 -18.67 6.73
N GLY A 62 25.34 -17.76 6.23
CA GLY A 62 25.02 -16.34 6.11
C GLY A 62 24.06 -16.09 4.95
N GLY A 63 23.56 -14.87 4.90
CA GLY A 63 22.68 -14.39 3.82
C GLY A 63 22.25 -12.96 4.05
N THR A 64 21.62 -12.38 3.06
CA THR A 64 21.00 -11.08 3.16
C THR A 64 19.48 -11.24 3.09
N TYR A 65 18.81 -10.80 4.14
CA TYR A 65 17.36 -10.79 4.29
C TYR A 65 16.88 -9.35 4.22
N ALA A 66 15.74 -9.13 3.61
CA ALA A 66 15.17 -7.80 3.48
C ALA A 66 13.68 -7.81 3.81
N HIS A 67 13.15 -6.64 4.22
CA HIS A 67 11.71 -6.45 4.33
C HIS A 67 11.02 -6.74 2.99
N THR A 68 9.76 -7.17 3.04
CA THR A 68 8.99 -7.57 1.86
C THR A 68 8.98 -6.51 0.77
N ASP A 69 8.77 -5.24 1.11
CA ASP A 69 8.75 -4.12 0.15
C ASP A 69 10.09 -3.98 -0.59
N ILE A 70 11.20 -4.10 0.16
CA ILE A 70 12.55 -4.04 -0.39
C ILE A 70 12.81 -5.28 -1.28
N ALA A 71 12.33 -6.44 -0.87
CA ALA A 71 12.44 -7.67 -1.66
C ALA A 71 11.67 -7.56 -2.99
N PHE A 72 10.49 -6.95 -3.01
CA PHE A 72 9.73 -6.69 -4.23
C PHE A 72 10.44 -5.71 -5.17
N GLU A 73 11.07 -4.66 -4.65
CA GLU A 73 11.88 -3.75 -5.47
C GLU A 73 13.04 -4.49 -6.13
N PHE A 74 13.78 -5.31 -5.38
CA PHE A 74 14.86 -6.13 -5.95
C PHE A 74 14.35 -7.14 -6.99
N ALA A 75 13.25 -7.81 -6.72
CA ALA A 75 12.64 -8.76 -7.65
C ALA A 75 12.20 -8.06 -8.96
N SER A 76 11.62 -6.87 -8.84
CA SER A 76 11.19 -6.08 -10.01
C SER A 76 12.37 -5.59 -10.87
N TRP A 77 13.53 -5.38 -10.24
CA TRP A 77 14.76 -5.02 -10.96
C TRP A 77 15.39 -6.23 -11.67
N ILE A 78 15.33 -7.42 -11.06
CA ILE A 78 15.92 -8.64 -11.65
C ILE A 78 15.05 -9.18 -12.79
N SER A 79 13.71 -9.16 -12.65
CA SER A 79 12.78 -9.72 -13.63
C SER A 79 11.78 -8.65 -14.11
N PRO A 80 11.91 -8.21 -15.38
CA PRO A 80 10.91 -7.35 -16.02
C PRO A 80 9.50 -7.97 -16.06
N GLU A 81 9.41 -9.28 -16.19
CA GLU A 81 8.15 -10.04 -16.18
C GLU A 81 7.47 -9.91 -14.82
N PHE A 82 8.22 -10.07 -13.72
CA PHE A 82 7.71 -9.87 -12.37
C PHE A 82 7.23 -8.45 -12.16
N LYS A 83 7.97 -7.45 -12.63
CA LYS A 83 7.56 -6.05 -12.58
C LYS A 83 6.24 -5.82 -13.31
N LEU A 84 6.10 -6.39 -14.52
CA LEU A 84 4.86 -6.29 -15.30
C LEU A 84 3.69 -6.97 -14.57
N TYR A 85 3.95 -8.13 -13.95
CA TYR A 85 2.95 -8.84 -13.16
C TYR A 85 2.43 -7.98 -11.99
N ILE A 86 3.30 -7.38 -11.20
CA ILE A 86 2.94 -6.50 -10.08
C ILE A 86 2.11 -5.30 -10.57
N ILE A 87 2.50 -4.66 -11.67
CA ILE A 87 1.75 -3.53 -12.25
C ILE A 87 0.33 -3.98 -12.66
N LYS A 88 0.21 -5.13 -13.32
CA LYS A 88 -1.09 -5.68 -13.74
C LYS A 88 -1.97 -6.06 -12.57
N ASP A 89 -1.39 -6.67 -11.55
CA ASP A 89 -2.12 -7.05 -10.34
C ASP A 89 -2.61 -5.83 -9.55
N TYR A 90 -1.77 -4.79 -9.43
CA TYR A 90 -2.17 -3.52 -8.84
C TYR A 90 -3.34 -2.87 -9.60
N GLN A 91 -3.28 -2.84 -10.94
CA GLN A 91 -4.38 -2.31 -11.77
C GLN A 91 -5.67 -3.09 -11.57
N ARG A 92 -5.58 -4.43 -11.48
CA ARG A 92 -6.73 -5.31 -11.21
C ARG A 92 -7.35 -5.01 -9.85
N LEU A 93 -6.53 -4.94 -8.79
CA LEU A 93 -6.98 -4.63 -7.44
C LEU A 93 -7.65 -3.26 -7.34
N LYS A 94 -7.08 -2.25 -8.00
CA LYS A 94 -7.67 -0.90 -8.05
C LYS A 94 -9.02 -0.87 -8.76
N LYS A 95 -9.17 -1.63 -9.83
CA LYS A 95 -10.45 -1.78 -10.52
C LYS A 95 -11.48 -2.48 -9.63
N ASP A 96 -11.11 -3.61 -9.01
CA ASP A 96 -11.99 -4.35 -8.10
C ASP A 96 -12.43 -3.48 -6.91
N GLU A 97 -11.55 -2.64 -6.38
CA GLU A 97 -11.87 -1.68 -5.31
C GLU A 97 -12.89 -0.63 -5.80
N ALA A 98 -12.68 -0.05 -6.98
CA ALA A 98 -13.59 0.92 -7.57
C ALA A 98 -14.97 0.31 -7.83
N ASP A 99 -15.03 -0.91 -8.37
CA ASP A 99 -16.28 -1.62 -8.63
C ASP A 99 -17.05 -1.92 -7.33
N ARG A 100 -16.38 -2.34 -6.26
CA ARG A 100 -16.99 -2.53 -4.93
C ARG A 100 -17.55 -1.23 -4.34
N LEU A 101 -16.84 -0.12 -4.50
CA LEU A 101 -17.31 1.19 -4.04
C LEU A 101 -18.54 1.63 -4.85
N ALA A 102 -18.57 1.44 -6.16
CA ALA A 102 -19.71 1.75 -7.02
C ALA A 102 -20.95 0.97 -6.60
N ILE A 103 -20.85 -0.35 -6.38
CA ILE A 103 -21.96 -1.20 -5.90
C ILE A 103 -22.45 -0.70 -4.54
N GLY A 104 -21.55 -0.34 -3.63
CA GLY A 104 -21.90 0.20 -2.31
C GLY A 104 -22.73 1.50 -2.40
N TRP A 105 -22.43 2.39 -3.34
CA TRP A 105 -23.19 3.61 -3.60
C TRP A 105 -24.57 3.34 -4.15
N ASP A 106 -24.71 2.40 -5.09
CA ASP A 106 -26.01 2.04 -5.67
C ASP A 106 -26.94 1.43 -4.63
N VAL A 107 -26.44 0.52 -3.80
CA VAL A 107 -27.21 -0.07 -2.70
C VAL A 107 -27.65 0.99 -1.70
N LYS A 108 -26.79 1.91 -1.28
CA LYS A 108 -27.15 3.02 -0.37
C LYS A 108 -28.23 3.91 -0.98
N ARG A 109 -28.12 4.21 -2.27
CA ARG A 109 -29.12 5.03 -2.98
C ARG A 109 -30.48 4.34 -3.04
N GLU A 110 -30.53 3.05 -3.31
CA GLU A 110 -31.80 2.29 -3.32
C GLU A 110 -32.40 2.17 -1.92
N LEU A 111 -31.59 1.90 -0.89
CA LEU A 111 -32.06 1.89 0.51
C LEU A 111 -32.62 3.26 0.92
N SER A 112 -32.00 4.36 0.51
CA SER A 112 -32.52 5.71 0.79
C SER A 112 -33.87 5.95 0.14
N LYS A 113 -34.09 5.49 -1.10
CA LYS A 113 -35.39 5.58 -1.78
C LYS A 113 -36.49 4.77 -1.03
N ILE A 114 -36.14 3.57 -0.58
CA ILE A 114 -37.08 2.72 0.19
C ILE A 114 -37.43 3.38 1.51
N ASN A 115 -36.45 3.88 2.27
CA ASN A 115 -36.69 4.58 3.53
C ASN A 115 -37.57 5.83 3.34
N TYR A 116 -37.34 6.60 2.28
CA TYR A 116 -38.17 7.76 1.97
C TYR A 116 -39.62 7.36 1.69
N ARG A 117 -39.85 6.29 0.92
CA ARG A 117 -41.22 5.76 0.68
C ARG A 117 -41.88 5.31 1.96
N MET A 118 -41.16 4.61 2.83
CA MET A 118 -41.69 4.15 4.12
C MET A 118 -42.07 5.32 5.02
N MET A 119 -41.27 6.36 5.10
CA MET A 119 -41.60 7.59 5.84
C MET A 119 -42.86 8.25 5.32
N TRP A 120 -43.07 8.32 3.99
CA TRP A 120 -44.29 8.84 3.40
C TRP A 120 -45.54 8.02 3.73
N ILE A 121 -45.44 6.70 3.68
CA ILE A 121 -46.52 5.77 4.04
C ILE A 121 -46.89 5.94 5.54
N CYS A 122 -45.89 5.98 6.42
CA CYS A 122 -46.13 6.20 7.85
C CYS A 122 -46.78 7.56 8.12
N HIS A 123 -46.37 8.61 7.43
CA HIS A 123 -46.91 9.95 7.56
C HIS A 123 -48.38 10.00 7.06
N TRP A 124 -48.65 9.36 5.92
CA TRP A 124 -49.99 9.25 5.35
C TRP A 124 -50.93 8.47 6.27
N TRP A 125 -50.46 7.35 6.85
CA TRP A 125 -51.21 6.53 7.81
C TRP A 125 -51.54 7.33 9.07
N LYS A 126 -50.64 8.13 9.56
CA LYS A 126 -50.85 8.99 10.73
C LYS A 126 -51.89 10.07 10.48
N LYS A 127 -52.04 10.54 9.24
CA LYS A 127 -53.05 11.53 8.83
C LYS A 127 -54.39 10.91 8.44
N ASN A 128 -54.42 9.65 8.06
CA ASN A 128 -55.64 8.91 7.65
C ASN A 128 -55.75 7.61 8.44
N PRO A 129 -56.07 7.67 9.74
CA PRO A 129 -56.32 6.46 10.51
C PRO A 129 -57.58 5.80 9.93
N MET A 130 -57.38 4.55 9.39
CA MET A 130 -58.52 3.76 8.94
C MET A 130 -59.50 3.60 10.11
N ASN A 131 -60.73 4.10 9.94
CA ASN A 131 -61.83 3.76 10.82
C ASN A 131 -62.03 2.23 10.74
N ILE A 132 -61.56 1.52 11.74
CA ILE A 132 -61.92 0.12 11.93
C ILE A 132 -63.42 0.11 12.16
N ILE A 133 -64.19 -0.23 11.11
CA ILE A 133 -65.60 -0.52 11.23
C ILE A 133 -65.70 -1.73 12.16
N ARG A 134 -66.05 -1.47 13.41
CA ARG A 134 -66.50 -2.53 14.34
C ARG A 134 -67.78 -3.08 13.78
N THR A 135 -67.73 -4.20 13.09
CA THR A 135 -68.89 -5.04 12.86
C THR A 135 -69.22 -5.75 14.21
N HIS A 136 -70.32 -5.41 14.74
CA HIS A 136 -70.98 -6.15 15.83
C HIS A 136 -71.44 -7.53 15.38
#